data_7cffae1633928d1c29c045faffbbed2a
#
_entry.id   7cffae1633928d1c29c045faffbbed2a
#
_cell.length_a   1.000
_cell.length_b   1.000
_cell.length_c   1.000
_cell.angle_alpha   90.00
_cell.angle_beta   90.00
_cell.angle_gamma   90.00
#
_symmetry.space_group_name_H-M   'P 1'
#
loop_
_entity.id
_entity.type
_entity.pdbx_description
1 polymer ?
#
loop_
_entity_poly.entity_id
_entity_poly.type
_entity_poly.pdbx_seq_one_letter_code
_entity_poly.pdbx_strand_id
1 'polypeptide(L)'
;ERIGGAAVAASRLMESLKNNGIKAKLLVRDKQTDQITVVSLNYNWRMIWKFVWERIVIWKANRFKKENIFAVDIANTGTDITSLPEFQQADVIHLHWINQGMLSLKNIEKILASGKPVVWTMHDMWPCTGICHHARECTRYQQECGNCPFIHGNGSRKDLSYRTFRKKQELYQGRHINFVTCSHWLEGLAKKSALLTGHTITCIPNPINTNLFKPHNKQEARNRFQLPQDARLVLFGSVKTTDKRKGIDYLVESCALLAEKHPELKTKLGVVIFGKESQQLANLLPFKVYPLDFVSNEHQLVNIYNAVDLFVTPSLEENLPNMIMEAMACGIPCVGFNVGGIPEMIDHLH
;
A
#
# COMPACT_ATOMS: atom_id res chain seq x y z
N GLU A 1 -2.43 10.99 -4.92
CA GLU A 1 -2.30 11.43 -3.48
C GLU A 1 -3.33 10.73 -2.58
N ARG A 2 -4.48 10.26 -3.10
CA ARG A 2 -5.56 9.63 -2.33
C ARG A 2 -5.80 8.15 -2.66
N ILE A 3 -5.12 7.60 -3.65
CA ILE A 3 -5.34 6.23 -4.10
C ILE A 3 -4.16 5.36 -3.69
N GLY A 4 -4.46 4.31 -2.93
CA GLY A 4 -3.49 3.34 -2.42
C GLY A 4 -2.97 3.65 -1.01
N GLY A 5 -2.63 2.60 -0.27
CA GLY A 5 -2.27 2.68 1.15
C GLY A 5 -1.09 3.61 1.44
N ALA A 6 -0.05 3.57 0.61
CA ALA A 6 1.13 4.42 0.76
C ALA A 6 0.80 5.92 0.58
N ALA A 7 -0.06 6.25 -0.40
CA ALA A 7 -0.45 7.63 -0.63
C ALA A 7 -1.30 8.20 0.52
N VAL A 8 -2.23 7.41 1.03
CA VAL A 8 -3.05 7.78 2.20
C VAL A 8 -2.17 7.97 3.44
N ALA A 9 -1.26 7.04 3.70
CA ALA A 9 -0.34 7.13 4.84
C ALA A 9 0.57 8.37 4.76
N ALA A 10 1.13 8.68 3.58
CA ALA A 10 1.95 9.88 3.37
C ALA A 10 1.14 11.17 3.57
N SER A 11 -0.11 11.22 3.10
CA SER A 11 -1.00 12.36 3.30
C SER A 11 -1.34 12.56 4.78
N ARG A 12 -1.67 11.49 5.50
CA ARG A 12 -1.95 11.54 6.94
C ARG A 12 -0.72 11.96 7.75
N LEU A 13 0.47 11.48 7.35
CA LEU A 13 1.71 11.91 8.00
C LEU A 13 1.96 13.40 7.78
N MET A 14 1.78 13.91 6.56
CA MET A 14 1.90 15.35 6.28
C MET A 14 0.94 16.17 7.17
N GLU A 15 -0.32 15.74 7.29
CA GLU A 15 -1.29 16.42 8.14
C GLU A 15 -0.91 16.36 9.63
N SER A 16 -0.45 15.20 10.11
CA SER A 16 0.04 15.04 11.47
C SER A 16 1.22 15.96 11.77
N LEU A 17 2.21 16.04 10.87
CA LEU A 17 3.34 16.96 11.00
C LEU A 17 2.91 18.42 11.07
N LYS A 18 1.97 18.83 10.21
CA LYS A 18 1.41 20.20 10.23
C LYS A 18 0.69 20.51 11.54
N ASN A 19 -0.11 19.58 12.05
CA ASN A 19 -0.84 19.74 13.31
C ASN A 19 0.11 19.83 14.51
N ASN A 20 1.34 19.37 14.37
CA ASN A 20 2.41 19.50 15.36
C ASN A 20 3.40 20.64 15.06
N GLY A 21 3.01 21.63 14.24
CA GLY A 21 3.80 22.83 14.01
C GLY A 21 4.92 22.73 12.98
N ILE A 22 5.04 21.59 12.28
CA ILE A 22 6.05 21.38 11.25
C ILE A 22 5.51 21.81 9.89
N LYS A 23 6.25 22.64 9.16
CA LYS A 23 5.91 23.01 7.79
C LYS A 23 6.15 21.82 6.87
N ALA A 24 5.11 21.14 6.43
CA ALA A 24 5.19 20.00 5.54
C ALA A 24 4.44 20.26 4.24
N LYS A 25 5.02 19.85 3.11
CA LYS A 25 4.41 19.85 1.77
C LYS A 25 4.53 18.44 1.20
N LEU A 26 3.52 18.00 0.47
CA LEU A 26 3.50 16.71 -0.22
C LEU A 26 3.65 16.93 -1.71
N LEU A 27 4.79 16.47 -2.27
CA LEU A 27 5.02 16.48 -3.71
C LEU A 27 4.49 15.17 -4.31
N VAL A 28 3.55 15.27 -5.23
CA VAL A 28 2.88 14.12 -5.84
C VAL A 28 2.95 14.17 -7.36
N ARG A 29 2.84 13.01 -7.99
CA ARG A 29 2.66 12.93 -9.44
C ARG A 29 1.26 13.38 -9.83
N ASP A 30 0.24 12.81 -9.21
CA ASP A 30 -1.18 13.04 -9.51
C ASP A 30 -1.85 13.75 -8.32
N LYS A 31 -2.06 15.06 -8.45
CA LYS A 31 -2.78 15.84 -7.45
C LYS A 31 -4.29 15.68 -7.66
N GLN A 32 -5.00 15.35 -6.59
CA GLN A 32 -6.45 15.10 -6.59
C GLN A 32 -7.21 16.03 -5.63
N THR A 33 -6.53 16.94 -4.96
CA THR A 33 -7.11 17.91 -4.03
C THR A 33 -6.66 19.30 -4.34
N ASP A 34 -7.44 20.30 -3.87
CA ASP A 34 -7.09 21.71 -3.99
C ASP A 34 -6.19 22.21 -2.85
N GLN A 35 -5.69 21.31 -1.99
CA GLN A 35 -4.82 21.68 -0.88
C GLN A 35 -3.53 22.35 -1.37
N ILE A 36 -3.23 23.53 -0.83
CA ILE A 36 -2.02 24.32 -1.17
C ILE A 36 -0.74 23.58 -0.76
N THR A 37 -0.82 22.74 0.29
CA THR A 37 0.31 21.94 0.78
C THR A 37 0.61 20.72 -0.07
N VAL A 38 -0.26 20.39 -1.02
CA VAL A 38 -0.03 19.33 -2.00
C VAL A 38 0.40 19.96 -3.32
N VAL A 39 1.59 19.61 -3.78
CA VAL A 39 2.21 20.14 -5.00
C VAL A 39 2.27 19.05 -6.06
N SER A 40 1.84 19.35 -7.27
CA SER A 40 1.91 18.43 -8.41
C SER A 40 3.21 18.60 -9.19
N LEU A 41 3.75 17.48 -9.68
CA LEU A 41 4.84 17.47 -10.67
C LEU A 41 4.39 17.91 -12.08
N ASN A 42 3.21 18.54 -12.21
CA ASN A 42 2.61 18.90 -13.50
C ASN A 42 2.49 17.68 -14.42
N TYR A 43 1.54 16.80 -14.09
CA TYR A 43 1.26 15.59 -14.85
C TYR A 43 1.07 15.90 -16.33
N ASN A 44 1.99 15.44 -17.16
CA ASN A 44 1.99 15.66 -18.58
C ASN A 44 2.33 14.36 -19.33
N TRP A 45 2.21 14.39 -20.67
CA TRP A 45 2.48 13.25 -21.54
C TRP A 45 3.88 12.64 -21.31
N ARG A 46 4.89 13.43 -20.91
CA ARG A 46 6.25 12.95 -20.62
C ARG A 46 6.28 12.02 -19.43
N MET A 47 5.44 12.24 -18.42
CA MET A 47 5.34 11.36 -17.23
C MET A 47 4.65 10.05 -17.59
N ILE A 48 3.63 10.09 -18.48
CA ILE A 48 3.00 8.89 -19.01
C ILE A 48 4.05 8.07 -19.78
N TRP A 49 4.84 8.69 -20.61
CA TRP A 49 5.92 8.02 -21.35
C TRP A 49 6.98 7.41 -20.42
N LYS A 50 7.35 8.07 -19.33
CA LYS A 50 8.29 7.52 -18.34
C LYS A 50 7.73 6.23 -17.71
N PHE A 51 6.47 6.24 -17.31
CA PHE A 51 5.79 5.05 -16.80
C PHE A 51 5.72 3.93 -17.85
N VAL A 52 5.24 4.24 -19.05
CA VAL A 52 5.11 3.28 -20.17
C VAL A 52 6.47 2.68 -20.53
N TRP A 53 7.52 3.52 -20.61
CA TRP A 53 8.86 3.06 -20.93
C TRP A 53 9.39 2.05 -19.90
N GLU A 54 9.20 2.31 -18.63
CA GLU A 54 9.59 1.36 -17.59
C GLU A 54 8.86 0.02 -17.77
N ARG A 55 7.55 0.06 -18.00
CA ARG A 55 6.76 -1.16 -18.27
C ARG A 55 7.22 -1.90 -19.51
N ILE A 56 7.58 -1.20 -20.60
CA ILE A 56 8.12 -1.81 -21.82
C ILE A 56 9.45 -2.52 -21.54
N VAL A 57 10.36 -1.90 -20.79
CA VAL A 57 11.64 -2.52 -20.42
C VAL A 57 11.43 -3.79 -19.60
N ILE A 58 10.53 -3.75 -18.61
CA ILE A 58 10.18 -4.92 -17.79
C ILE A 58 9.53 -6.00 -18.68
N TRP A 59 8.58 -5.63 -19.52
CA TRP A 59 7.89 -6.56 -20.42
C TRP A 59 8.84 -7.26 -21.38
N LYS A 60 9.79 -6.52 -21.98
CA LYS A 60 10.84 -7.09 -22.83
C LYS A 60 11.73 -8.08 -22.06
N ALA A 61 12.16 -7.71 -20.86
CA ALA A 61 12.96 -8.60 -19.99
C ALA A 61 12.18 -9.83 -19.53
N ASN A 62 10.85 -9.70 -19.45
CA ASN A 62 9.92 -10.77 -19.12
C ASN A 62 9.52 -11.62 -20.34
N ARG A 63 10.33 -11.58 -21.43
CA ARG A 63 10.08 -12.28 -22.70
C ARG A 63 8.67 -12.01 -23.26
N PHE A 64 8.24 -10.76 -23.19
CA PHE A 64 6.93 -10.27 -23.67
C PHE A 64 5.73 -10.87 -22.94
N LYS A 65 5.92 -11.44 -21.74
CA LYS A 65 4.83 -11.91 -20.87
C LYS A 65 4.36 -10.78 -19.95
N LYS A 66 3.04 -10.74 -19.69
CA LYS A 66 2.42 -9.71 -18.83
C LYS A 66 2.44 -10.07 -17.33
N GLU A 67 2.86 -11.28 -17.00
CA GLU A 67 2.96 -11.74 -15.62
C GLU A 67 3.89 -10.85 -14.80
N ASN A 68 3.53 -10.57 -13.57
CA ASN A 68 4.31 -9.79 -12.60
C ASN A 68 4.74 -8.37 -13.05
N ILE A 69 4.22 -7.84 -14.17
CA ILE A 69 4.65 -6.55 -14.73
C ILE A 69 4.45 -5.36 -13.75
N PHE A 70 3.51 -5.50 -12.80
CA PHE A 70 3.24 -4.53 -11.75
C PHE A 70 3.72 -4.97 -10.35
N ALA A 71 4.28 -6.19 -10.24
CA ALA A 71 4.88 -6.68 -9.00
C ALA A 71 6.34 -6.21 -8.83
N VAL A 72 6.90 -5.59 -9.87
CA VAL A 72 8.30 -5.15 -9.93
C VAL A 72 8.43 -3.75 -10.53
N ASP A 73 9.43 -3.00 -10.05
CA ASP A 73 9.85 -1.70 -10.56
C ASP A 73 11.38 -1.62 -10.62
N ILE A 74 11.92 -0.97 -11.66
CA ILE A 74 13.35 -0.84 -11.89
C ILE A 74 13.85 0.61 -11.74
N ALA A 75 12.94 1.56 -11.61
CA ALA A 75 13.19 2.99 -11.46
C ALA A 75 14.24 3.53 -12.46
N ASN A 76 14.12 3.11 -13.73
CA ASN A 76 15.03 3.54 -14.80
C ASN A 76 14.66 4.89 -15.40
N THR A 77 13.47 5.38 -15.07
CA THR A 77 12.93 6.68 -15.52
C THR A 77 12.33 7.44 -14.33
N GLY A 78 12.34 8.76 -14.40
CA GLY A 78 11.79 9.60 -13.34
C GLY A 78 11.92 11.08 -13.65
N THR A 79 11.46 11.92 -12.73
CA THR A 79 11.53 13.38 -12.82
C THR A 79 12.55 13.91 -11.81
N ASP A 80 13.44 14.77 -12.26
CA ASP A 80 14.35 15.47 -11.37
C ASP A 80 13.58 16.54 -10.60
N ILE A 81 13.55 16.42 -9.28
CA ILE A 81 12.84 17.33 -8.38
C ILE A 81 13.79 18.31 -7.69
N THR A 82 15.11 18.14 -7.86
CA THR A 82 16.11 18.91 -7.09
C THR A 82 16.12 20.40 -7.42
N SER A 83 15.61 20.78 -8.60
CA SER A 83 15.48 22.19 -9.00
C SER A 83 14.17 22.85 -8.55
N LEU A 84 13.23 22.09 -7.99
CA LEU A 84 11.94 22.63 -7.56
C LEU A 84 12.11 23.52 -6.32
N PRO A 85 11.36 24.63 -6.21
CA PRO A 85 11.37 25.49 -5.02
C PRO A 85 11.09 24.71 -3.72
N GLU A 86 10.16 23.75 -3.76
CA GLU A 86 9.81 22.92 -2.61
C GLU A 86 11.00 22.09 -2.14
N PHE A 87 11.79 21.53 -3.06
CA PHE A 87 12.99 20.78 -2.72
C PHE A 87 14.07 21.71 -2.16
N GLN A 88 14.30 22.86 -2.80
CA GLN A 88 15.33 23.81 -2.39
C GLN A 88 15.07 24.35 -0.98
N GLN A 89 13.82 24.63 -0.65
CA GLN A 89 13.40 25.19 0.64
C GLN A 89 13.27 24.14 1.75
N ALA A 90 13.26 22.83 1.42
CA ALA A 90 13.10 21.79 2.42
C ALA A 90 14.37 21.58 3.23
N ASP A 91 14.24 21.44 4.55
CA ASP A 91 15.32 21.05 5.47
C ASP A 91 15.51 19.53 5.47
N VAL A 92 14.45 18.76 5.26
CA VAL A 92 14.43 17.29 5.24
C VAL A 92 13.65 16.81 4.04
N ILE A 93 14.15 15.78 3.36
CA ILE A 93 13.46 15.11 2.27
C ILE A 93 12.91 13.77 2.77
N HIS A 94 11.58 13.62 2.73
CA HIS A 94 10.93 12.39 3.14
C HIS A 94 10.40 11.64 1.91
N LEU A 95 10.99 10.49 1.61
CA LEU A 95 10.58 9.63 0.50
C LEU A 95 9.55 8.61 1.00
N HIS A 96 8.49 8.45 0.22
CA HIS A 96 7.51 7.38 0.36
C HIS A 96 7.56 6.47 -0.86
N TRP A 97 6.43 6.06 -1.40
CA TRP A 97 6.34 5.23 -2.59
C TRP A 97 6.63 6.06 -3.86
N ILE A 98 7.85 5.98 -4.40
CA ILE A 98 8.37 6.88 -5.46
C ILE A 98 8.46 6.20 -6.83
N ASN A 99 7.87 5.05 -6.98
CA ASN A 99 7.97 4.16 -8.13
C ASN A 99 7.10 4.62 -9.33
N GLN A 100 7.04 3.79 -10.37
CA GLN A 100 6.22 3.97 -11.58
C GLN A 100 6.52 5.29 -12.32
N GLY A 101 7.80 5.60 -12.51
CA GLY A 101 8.23 6.76 -13.28
C GLY A 101 8.20 8.09 -12.53
N MET A 102 7.94 8.10 -11.22
CA MET A 102 8.05 9.33 -10.40
C MET A 102 9.50 9.73 -10.20
N LEU A 103 10.31 8.87 -9.57
CA LEU A 103 11.76 9.07 -9.43
C LEU A 103 12.53 7.89 -10.02
N SER A 104 13.61 8.18 -10.72
CA SER A 104 14.61 7.18 -11.14
C SER A 104 15.70 7.02 -10.07
N LEU A 105 16.49 5.93 -10.15
CA LEU A 105 17.68 5.78 -9.30
C LEU A 105 18.65 6.96 -9.45
N LYS A 106 18.79 7.52 -10.66
CA LYS A 106 19.59 8.73 -10.89
C LYS A 106 18.99 9.98 -10.21
N ASN A 107 17.69 10.09 -10.13
CA ASN A 107 17.04 11.19 -9.40
C ASN A 107 17.25 11.04 -7.89
N ILE A 108 17.14 9.82 -7.37
CA ILE A 108 17.45 9.52 -5.96
C ILE A 108 18.91 9.84 -5.64
N GLU A 109 19.83 9.49 -6.53
CA GLU A 109 21.25 9.82 -6.40
C GLU A 109 21.47 11.34 -6.25
N LYS A 110 20.81 12.16 -7.09
CA LYS A 110 20.86 13.63 -6.99
C LYS A 110 20.27 14.15 -5.66
N ILE A 111 19.17 13.54 -5.20
CA ILE A 111 18.59 13.88 -3.88
C ILE A 111 19.60 13.58 -2.78
N LEU A 112 20.22 12.41 -2.76
CA LEU A 112 21.23 12.03 -1.76
C LEU A 112 22.50 12.88 -1.87
N ALA A 113 22.89 13.30 -3.08
CA ALA A 113 24.04 14.16 -3.31
C ALA A 113 23.82 15.63 -2.88
N SER A 114 22.58 16.05 -2.64
CA SER A 114 22.26 17.42 -2.20
C SER A 114 22.74 17.75 -0.77
N GLY A 115 23.11 16.74 0.01
CA GLY A 115 23.50 16.88 1.41
C GLY A 115 22.33 17.07 2.39
N LYS A 116 21.09 17.14 1.89
CA LYS A 116 19.90 17.22 2.75
C LYS A 116 19.64 15.89 3.45
N PRO A 117 19.23 15.90 4.74
CA PRO A 117 18.80 14.68 5.43
C PRO A 117 17.65 13.99 4.67
N VAL A 118 17.77 12.66 4.50
CA VAL A 118 16.77 11.85 3.82
C VAL A 118 16.19 10.81 4.77
N VAL A 119 14.87 10.82 4.88
CA VAL A 119 14.07 9.77 5.52
C VAL A 119 13.33 9.01 4.42
N TRP A 120 13.30 7.69 4.48
CA TRP A 120 12.59 6.87 3.50
C TRP A 120 11.64 5.90 4.19
N THR A 121 10.34 6.23 4.19
CA THR A 121 9.30 5.31 4.69
C THR A 121 9.01 4.23 3.65
N MET A 122 9.27 3.00 4.06
CA MET A 122 9.06 1.79 3.28
C MET A 122 7.62 1.30 3.48
N HIS A 123 6.80 1.41 2.43
CA HIS A 123 5.45 0.85 2.40
C HIS A 123 5.42 -0.58 1.87
N ASP A 124 6.49 -1.00 1.21
CA ASP A 124 6.74 -2.34 0.69
C ASP A 124 8.25 -2.63 0.70
N MET A 125 8.65 -3.78 0.17
CA MET A 125 10.05 -4.23 0.19
C MET A 125 10.92 -3.62 -0.91
N TRP A 126 10.38 -2.78 -1.81
CA TRP A 126 11.16 -2.31 -2.96
C TRP A 126 12.48 -1.63 -2.60
N PRO A 127 12.58 -0.77 -1.56
CA PRO A 127 13.87 -0.18 -1.19
C PRO A 127 14.93 -1.20 -0.78
N CYS A 128 14.53 -2.34 -0.21
CA CYS A 128 15.44 -3.38 0.29
C CYS A 128 15.59 -4.60 -0.64
N THR A 129 14.98 -4.59 -1.83
CA THR A 129 15.09 -5.65 -2.85
C THR A 129 15.69 -5.12 -4.15
N GLY A 130 15.97 -6.01 -5.11
CA GLY A 130 16.38 -5.58 -6.45
C GLY A 130 15.27 -4.82 -7.17
N ILE A 131 14.11 -5.47 -7.36
CA ILE A 131 13.01 -4.92 -8.16
C ILE A 131 11.61 -5.17 -7.58
N CYS A 132 11.43 -6.15 -6.70
CA CYS A 132 10.09 -6.58 -6.26
C CYS A 132 9.56 -5.76 -5.08
N HIS A 133 8.24 -5.54 -5.07
CA HIS A 133 7.53 -4.89 -3.97
C HIS A 133 7.29 -5.85 -2.79
N HIS A 134 7.09 -7.13 -3.08
CA HIS A 134 6.98 -8.21 -2.09
C HIS A 134 7.85 -9.37 -2.55
N ALA A 135 8.78 -9.81 -1.71
CA ALA A 135 9.71 -10.88 -2.08
C ALA A 135 9.07 -12.28 -2.00
N ARG A 136 7.92 -12.41 -1.32
CA ARG A 136 7.28 -13.70 -1.01
C ARG A 136 8.30 -14.62 -0.34
N GLU A 137 8.49 -15.83 -0.88
CA GLU A 137 9.45 -16.82 -0.38
C GLU A 137 10.89 -16.55 -0.81
N CYS A 138 11.13 -15.57 -1.68
CA CYS A 138 12.47 -15.26 -2.20
C CYS A 138 13.32 -14.56 -1.14
N THR A 139 14.45 -15.14 -0.79
CA THR A 139 15.42 -14.62 0.20
C THR A 139 16.69 -14.03 -0.43
N ARG A 140 16.78 -13.96 -1.77
CA ARG A 140 18.01 -13.53 -2.46
C ARG A 140 18.45 -12.11 -2.14
N TYR A 141 17.50 -11.21 -1.84
CA TYR A 141 17.79 -9.83 -1.43
C TYR A 141 18.68 -9.73 -0.17
N GLN A 142 18.77 -10.82 0.61
CA GLN A 142 19.62 -10.88 1.80
C GLN A 142 21.12 -10.96 1.44
N GLN A 143 21.44 -11.32 0.21
CA GLN A 143 22.81 -11.40 -0.30
C GLN A 143 22.94 -10.62 -1.60
N GLU A 144 22.44 -11.16 -2.69
CA GLU A 144 22.47 -10.56 -4.03
C GLU A 144 21.28 -11.05 -4.86
N CYS A 145 20.49 -10.13 -5.46
CA CYS A 145 19.43 -10.49 -6.38
C CYS A 145 19.97 -11.02 -7.71
N GLY A 146 19.18 -11.86 -8.36
CA GLY A 146 19.45 -12.52 -9.64
C GLY A 146 18.59 -13.79 -9.72
N ASN A 147 18.48 -14.42 -10.89
CA ASN A 147 17.55 -15.56 -11.12
C ASN A 147 16.17 -15.28 -10.51
N CYS A 148 15.60 -14.12 -10.85
CA CYS A 148 14.43 -13.57 -10.17
C CYS A 148 13.16 -14.35 -10.49
N PRO A 149 12.40 -14.84 -9.48
CA PRO A 149 11.17 -15.60 -9.71
C PRO A 149 10.04 -14.75 -10.32
N PHE A 150 10.16 -13.42 -10.26
CA PHE A 150 9.19 -12.49 -10.88
C PHE A 150 9.48 -12.24 -12.36
N ILE A 151 10.60 -12.74 -12.89
CA ILE A 151 10.94 -12.68 -14.32
C ILE A 151 10.66 -14.05 -14.93
N HIS A 152 10.00 -14.06 -16.09
CA HIS A 152 9.61 -15.29 -16.78
C HIS A 152 10.79 -16.25 -16.95
N GLY A 153 10.59 -17.53 -16.61
CA GLY A 153 11.63 -18.55 -16.63
C GLY A 153 12.69 -18.38 -15.53
N ASN A 154 12.31 -17.78 -14.39
CA ASN A 154 13.18 -17.49 -13.24
C ASN A 154 14.38 -16.58 -13.57
N GLY A 155 14.25 -15.78 -14.61
CA GLY A 155 15.29 -14.82 -15.00
C GLY A 155 16.64 -15.46 -15.36
N SER A 156 17.71 -14.77 -15.01
CA SER A 156 19.09 -15.24 -15.12
C SER A 156 19.96 -14.63 -14.01
N ARG A 157 21.19 -15.14 -13.81
CA ARG A 157 22.10 -14.63 -12.78
C ARG A 157 22.32 -13.13 -12.86
N LYS A 158 22.35 -12.55 -14.08
CA LYS A 158 22.56 -11.09 -14.31
C LYS A 158 21.34 -10.42 -14.95
N ASP A 159 20.14 -10.82 -14.52
CA ASP A 159 18.87 -10.27 -15.00
C ASP A 159 18.62 -8.83 -14.49
N LEU A 160 17.40 -8.30 -14.72
CA LEU A 160 17.04 -6.94 -14.27
C LEU A 160 17.13 -6.80 -12.74
N SER A 161 16.81 -7.85 -11.98
CA SER A 161 16.86 -7.78 -10.53
C SER A 161 18.29 -7.62 -10.01
N TYR A 162 19.23 -8.35 -10.60
CA TYR A 162 20.67 -8.22 -10.31
C TYR A 162 21.17 -6.80 -10.64
N ARG A 163 20.88 -6.34 -11.87
CA ARG A 163 21.38 -5.04 -12.34
C ARG A 163 20.84 -3.88 -11.50
N THR A 164 19.56 -3.96 -11.11
CA THR A 164 18.95 -2.92 -10.28
C THR A 164 19.43 -3.01 -8.84
N PHE A 165 19.64 -4.22 -8.32
CA PHE A 165 20.24 -4.44 -7.00
C PHE A 165 21.63 -3.81 -6.90
N ARG A 166 22.52 -4.07 -7.86
CA ARG A 166 23.87 -3.48 -7.91
C ARG A 166 23.83 -1.96 -7.97
N LYS A 167 22.94 -1.39 -8.80
CA LYS A 167 22.77 0.07 -8.86
C LYS A 167 22.28 0.65 -7.53
N LYS A 168 21.37 -0.03 -6.83
CA LYS A 168 20.94 0.40 -5.49
C LYS A 168 22.06 0.27 -4.47
N GLN A 169 22.85 -0.79 -4.55
CA GLN A 169 24.00 -0.98 -3.67
C GLN A 169 25.02 0.18 -3.83
N GLU A 170 25.38 0.53 -5.06
CA GLU A 170 26.24 1.67 -5.35
C GLU A 170 25.61 3.00 -4.89
N LEU A 171 24.28 3.15 -5.10
CA LEU A 171 23.51 4.32 -4.70
C LEU A 171 23.51 4.53 -3.19
N TYR A 172 23.38 3.47 -2.40
CA TYR A 172 23.27 3.55 -0.93
C TYR A 172 24.64 3.58 -0.25
N GLN A 173 25.67 3.06 -0.90
CA GLN A 173 27.03 2.99 -0.35
C GLN A 173 27.56 4.37 0.04
N GLY A 174 28.00 4.51 1.28
CA GLY A 174 28.55 5.77 1.80
C GLY A 174 27.54 6.92 1.93
N ARG A 175 26.24 6.66 1.76
CA ARG A 175 25.17 7.64 1.94
C ARG A 175 24.47 7.41 3.27
N HIS A 176 24.01 8.50 3.89
CA HIS A 176 23.22 8.41 5.13
C HIS A 176 21.73 8.53 4.79
N ILE A 177 21.01 7.41 4.92
CA ILE A 177 19.58 7.33 4.69
C ILE A 177 18.94 6.71 5.94
N ASN A 178 17.92 7.38 6.50
CA ASN A 178 17.14 6.85 7.60
C ASN A 178 15.93 6.11 7.01
N PHE A 179 15.94 4.78 7.07
CA PHE A 179 14.80 3.99 6.63
C PHE A 179 13.79 3.84 7.77
N VAL A 180 12.52 4.04 7.43
CA VAL A 180 11.40 3.82 8.33
C VAL A 180 10.54 2.70 7.75
N THR A 181 10.17 1.72 8.56
CA THR A 181 9.21 0.68 8.19
C THR A 181 7.90 0.89 8.92
N CYS A 182 6.78 0.53 8.31
CA CYS A 182 5.48 0.72 8.93
C CYS A 182 5.11 -0.41 9.90
N SER A 183 5.84 -1.54 9.87
CA SER A 183 5.62 -2.72 10.72
C SER A 183 6.95 -3.33 11.17
N HIS A 184 6.95 -4.03 12.29
CA HIS A 184 8.10 -4.83 12.75
C HIS A 184 8.38 -6.01 11.81
N TRP A 185 7.35 -6.56 11.16
CA TRP A 185 7.53 -7.56 10.11
C TRP A 185 8.43 -7.04 8.98
N LEU A 186 8.12 -5.86 8.43
CA LEU A 186 8.94 -5.27 7.38
C LEU A 186 10.31 -4.83 7.89
N GLU A 187 10.41 -4.35 9.13
CA GLU A 187 11.68 -4.04 9.79
C GLU A 187 12.60 -5.26 9.82
N GLY A 188 12.06 -6.42 10.25
CA GLY A 188 12.79 -7.67 10.29
C GLY A 188 13.28 -8.14 8.92
N LEU A 189 12.49 -7.92 7.85
CA LEU A 189 12.91 -8.20 6.47
C LEU A 189 13.95 -7.19 5.97
N ALA A 190 13.77 -5.92 6.24
CA ALA A 190 14.67 -4.85 5.84
C ALA A 190 16.07 -5.01 6.47
N LYS A 191 16.14 -5.35 7.75
CA LYS A 191 17.40 -5.62 8.48
C LYS A 191 18.19 -6.81 7.91
N LYS A 192 17.53 -7.75 7.24
CA LYS A 192 18.18 -8.88 6.55
C LYS A 192 18.70 -8.53 5.16
N SER A 193 18.34 -7.38 4.60
CA SER A 193 18.74 -6.99 3.25
C SER A 193 20.19 -6.55 3.20
N ALA A 194 20.97 -7.12 2.26
CA ALA A 194 22.33 -6.70 2.00
C ALA A 194 22.42 -5.24 1.47
N LEU A 195 21.35 -4.70 0.90
CA LEU A 195 21.29 -3.31 0.47
C LEU A 195 21.28 -2.31 1.64
N LEU A 196 20.68 -2.72 2.77
CA LEU A 196 20.46 -1.81 3.90
C LEU A 196 21.44 -2.03 5.06
N THR A 197 22.45 -2.87 4.85
CA THR A 197 23.52 -3.09 5.84
C THR A 197 24.20 -1.77 6.19
N GLY A 198 24.26 -1.44 7.48
CA GLY A 198 24.88 -0.20 7.99
C GLY A 198 23.97 1.03 7.98
N HIS A 199 22.73 0.92 7.46
CA HIS A 199 21.74 2.00 7.56
C HIS A 199 20.88 1.89 8.82
N THR A 200 20.40 3.04 9.30
CA THR A 200 19.41 3.09 10.38
C THR A 200 18.05 2.64 9.84
N ILE A 201 17.44 1.67 10.52
CA ILE A 201 16.11 1.17 10.21
C ILE A 201 15.27 1.22 11.49
N THR A 202 14.17 1.97 11.46
CA THR A 202 13.28 2.17 12.61
C THR A 202 11.85 1.85 12.22
N CYS A 203 11.13 1.10 13.05
CA CYS A 203 9.70 0.88 12.87
C CYS A 203 8.90 2.06 13.44
N ILE A 204 8.10 2.69 12.59
CA ILE A 204 7.14 3.75 12.95
C ILE A 204 5.85 3.46 12.19
N PRO A 205 4.77 3.00 12.88
CA PRO A 205 3.50 2.71 12.24
C PRO A 205 2.88 3.92 11.52
N ASN A 206 2.02 3.64 10.52
CA ASN A 206 1.30 4.68 9.82
C ASN A 206 0.38 5.46 10.79
N PRO A 207 0.27 6.79 10.66
CA PRO A 207 -0.63 7.57 11.49
C PRO A 207 -2.09 7.42 11.07
N ILE A 208 -3.00 7.58 12.04
CA ILE A 208 -4.44 7.66 11.82
C ILE A 208 -5.03 8.84 12.61
N ASN A 209 -6.02 9.50 12.02
CA ASN A 209 -6.74 10.59 12.67
C ASN A 209 -7.90 10.01 13.52
N THR A 210 -7.68 9.80 14.81
CA THR A 210 -8.68 9.28 15.74
C THR A 210 -9.79 10.29 16.10
N ASN A 211 -9.65 11.56 15.74
CA ASN A 211 -10.75 12.52 15.83
C ASN A 211 -11.80 12.28 14.74
N LEU A 212 -11.37 11.75 13.59
CA LEU A 212 -12.21 11.41 12.46
C LEU A 212 -12.69 9.95 12.53
N PHE A 213 -11.73 9.00 12.63
CA PHE A 213 -12.01 7.58 12.75
C PHE A 213 -12.30 7.25 14.21
N LYS A 214 -13.57 7.18 14.56
CA LYS A 214 -14.06 6.86 15.89
C LYS A 214 -15.47 6.25 15.82
N PRO A 215 -15.96 5.63 16.90
CA PRO A 215 -17.31 5.12 16.96
C PRO A 215 -18.37 6.23 16.76
N HIS A 216 -19.36 5.94 15.92
CA HIS A 216 -20.54 6.78 15.67
C HIS A 216 -21.82 5.94 15.76
N ASN A 217 -22.96 6.61 15.64
CA ASN A 217 -24.27 5.94 15.68
C ASN A 217 -24.41 4.97 14.49
N LYS A 218 -24.53 3.68 14.79
CA LYS A 218 -24.63 2.60 13.79
C LYS A 218 -25.92 2.70 12.96
N GLN A 219 -27.04 3.05 13.57
CA GLN A 219 -28.33 3.15 12.87
C GLN A 219 -28.30 4.26 11.82
N GLU A 220 -27.75 5.43 12.19
CA GLU A 220 -27.58 6.54 11.24
C GLU A 220 -26.63 6.16 10.10
N ALA A 221 -25.52 5.48 10.42
CA ALA A 221 -24.57 5.02 9.44
C ALA A 221 -25.21 4.02 8.45
N ARG A 222 -26.03 3.07 8.95
CA ARG A 222 -26.79 2.13 8.12
C ARG A 222 -27.82 2.82 7.23
N ASN A 223 -28.55 3.80 7.76
CA ASN A 223 -29.54 4.56 6.99
C ASN A 223 -28.90 5.28 5.80
N ARG A 224 -27.69 5.82 5.93
CA ARG A 224 -26.96 6.49 4.84
C ARG A 224 -26.69 5.61 3.63
N PHE A 225 -26.52 4.31 3.86
CA PHE A 225 -26.25 3.32 2.81
C PHE A 225 -27.43 2.38 2.55
N GLN A 226 -28.61 2.67 3.10
CA GLN A 226 -29.83 1.84 2.97
C GLN A 226 -29.59 0.38 3.39
N LEU A 227 -28.76 0.18 4.43
CA LEU A 227 -28.43 -1.12 4.97
C LEU A 227 -29.49 -1.57 6.01
N PRO A 228 -29.76 -2.87 6.14
CA PRO A 228 -30.74 -3.39 7.10
C PRO A 228 -30.31 -3.12 8.55
N GLN A 229 -31.27 -2.78 9.40
CA GLN A 229 -31.00 -2.50 10.82
C GLN A 229 -30.81 -3.79 11.64
N ASP A 230 -31.47 -4.88 11.23
CA ASP A 230 -31.54 -6.13 12.03
C ASP A 230 -30.52 -7.20 11.60
N ALA A 231 -29.84 -7.00 10.46
CA ALA A 231 -28.86 -7.97 9.98
C ALA A 231 -27.48 -7.78 10.63
N ARG A 232 -26.72 -8.86 10.77
CA ARG A 232 -25.28 -8.80 11.03
C ARG A 232 -24.57 -8.52 9.71
N LEU A 233 -23.69 -7.51 9.70
CA LEU A 233 -23.02 -7.05 8.49
C LEU A 233 -21.52 -7.25 8.58
N VAL A 234 -20.99 -8.03 7.66
CA VAL A 234 -19.53 -8.24 7.48
C VAL A 234 -19.05 -7.35 6.37
N LEU A 235 -17.96 -6.62 6.60
CA LEU A 235 -17.35 -5.72 5.63
C LEU A 235 -16.11 -6.37 5.00
N PHE A 236 -16.06 -6.34 3.67
CA PHE A 236 -14.84 -6.54 2.88
C PHE A 236 -14.61 -5.33 1.98
N GLY A 237 -13.36 -4.93 1.83
CA GLY A 237 -13.04 -3.80 0.96
C GLY A 237 -11.64 -3.84 0.39
N SER A 238 -11.50 -3.27 -0.80
CA SER A 238 -10.19 -3.03 -1.42
C SER A 238 -10.33 -1.99 -2.54
N VAL A 239 -9.21 -1.45 -3.03
CA VAL A 239 -9.23 -0.54 -4.19
C VAL A 239 -9.84 -1.23 -5.42
N LYS A 240 -9.47 -2.50 -5.64
CA LYS A 240 -10.05 -3.38 -6.66
C LYS A 240 -10.42 -4.71 -6.00
N THR A 241 -11.71 -5.00 -5.90
CA THR A 241 -12.22 -6.15 -5.15
C THR A 241 -11.84 -7.50 -5.77
N THR A 242 -11.55 -7.53 -7.07
CA THR A 242 -11.11 -8.72 -7.82
C THR A 242 -9.60 -8.95 -7.78
N ASP A 243 -8.83 -8.15 -7.02
CA ASP A 243 -7.39 -8.40 -6.80
C ASP A 243 -7.20 -9.66 -5.94
N LYS A 244 -6.67 -10.72 -6.54
CA LYS A 244 -6.45 -12.02 -5.88
C LYS A 244 -5.58 -11.94 -4.63
N ARG A 245 -4.66 -10.96 -4.57
CA ARG A 245 -3.82 -10.73 -3.39
C ARG A 245 -4.64 -10.32 -2.16
N LYS A 246 -5.83 -9.77 -2.38
CA LYS A 246 -6.77 -9.41 -1.31
C LYS A 246 -7.62 -10.57 -0.81
N GLY A 247 -7.42 -11.77 -1.36
CA GLY A 247 -7.96 -13.03 -0.86
C GLY A 247 -9.46 -13.20 -1.09
N ILE A 248 -10.01 -12.60 -2.13
CA ILE A 248 -11.45 -12.70 -2.44
C ILE A 248 -11.90 -14.15 -2.58
N ASP A 249 -11.08 -15.01 -3.16
CA ASP A 249 -11.41 -16.43 -3.35
C ASP A 249 -11.64 -17.10 -1.98
N TYR A 250 -10.84 -16.77 -0.96
CA TYR A 250 -10.99 -17.26 0.41
C TYR A 250 -12.23 -16.71 1.11
N LEU A 251 -12.59 -15.45 0.84
CA LEU A 251 -13.84 -14.89 1.36
C LEU A 251 -15.04 -15.66 0.81
N VAL A 252 -15.06 -15.93 -0.50
CA VAL A 252 -16.14 -16.68 -1.17
C VAL A 252 -16.24 -18.09 -0.59
N GLU A 253 -15.14 -18.80 -0.47
CA GLU A 253 -15.08 -20.17 0.08
C GLU A 253 -15.52 -20.18 1.56
N SER A 254 -15.03 -19.26 2.38
CA SER A 254 -15.43 -19.14 3.79
C SER A 254 -16.91 -18.85 3.95
N CYS A 255 -17.47 -17.99 3.10
CA CYS A 255 -18.91 -17.69 3.10
C CYS A 255 -19.75 -18.93 2.67
N ALA A 256 -19.26 -19.70 1.70
CA ALA A 256 -19.92 -20.92 1.26
C ALA A 256 -19.96 -21.96 2.40
N LEU A 257 -18.83 -22.22 3.04
CA LEU A 257 -18.71 -23.12 4.19
C LEU A 257 -19.59 -22.66 5.38
N LEU A 258 -19.63 -21.37 5.64
CA LEU A 258 -20.46 -20.81 6.71
C LEU A 258 -21.93 -21.00 6.42
N ALA A 259 -22.38 -20.79 5.18
CA ALA A 259 -23.77 -20.98 4.78
C ALA A 259 -24.21 -22.45 4.75
N GLU A 260 -23.28 -23.38 4.52
CA GLU A 260 -23.51 -24.81 4.61
C GLU A 260 -23.65 -25.27 6.07
N LYS A 261 -22.71 -24.89 6.94
CA LYS A 261 -22.69 -25.28 8.36
C LYS A 261 -23.77 -24.58 9.19
N HIS A 262 -24.15 -23.36 8.80
CA HIS A 262 -25.08 -22.48 9.51
C HIS A 262 -26.12 -21.89 8.57
N PRO A 263 -27.06 -22.70 8.04
CA PRO A 263 -28.06 -22.26 7.06
C PRO A 263 -28.95 -21.10 7.58
N GLU A 264 -29.18 -21.03 8.90
CA GLU A 264 -29.94 -19.98 9.58
C GLU A 264 -29.33 -18.58 9.42
N LEU A 265 -28.05 -18.49 9.11
CA LEU A 265 -27.36 -17.22 8.87
C LEU A 265 -27.69 -16.60 7.52
N LYS A 266 -28.22 -17.37 6.56
CA LYS A 266 -28.57 -16.85 5.20
C LYS A 266 -29.54 -15.68 5.24
N THR A 267 -30.41 -15.63 6.25
CA THR A 267 -31.40 -14.56 6.44
C THR A 267 -30.94 -13.47 7.41
N LYS A 268 -29.89 -13.74 8.21
CA LYS A 268 -29.45 -12.85 9.30
C LYS A 268 -28.13 -12.14 9.01
N LEU A 269 -27.34 -12.64 8.04
CA LEU A 269 -26.02 -12.12 7.70
C LEU A 269 -26.04 -11.49 6.32
N GLY A 270 -25.40 -10.32 6.19
CA GLY A 270 -25.13 -9.64 4.93
C GLY A 270 -23.66 -9.30 4.77
N VAL A 271 -23.22 -9.19 3.53
CA VAL A 271 -21.83 -8.81 3.21
C VAL A 271 -21.83 -7.45 2.52
N VAL A 272 -21.22 -6.47 3.16
CA VAL A 272 -20.99 -5.14 2.57
C VAL A 272 -19.64 -5.18 1.87
N ILE A 273 -19.59 -4.78 0.60
CA ILE A 273 -18.37 -4.81 -0.19
C ILE A 273 -18.14 -3.44 -0.82
N PHE A 274 -17.00 -2.81 -0.53
CA PHE A 274 -16.65 -1.55 -1.19
C PHE A 274 -15.36 -1.65 -2.00
N GLY A 275 -15.33 -0.90 -3.11
CA GLY A 275 -14.22 -0.86 -4.05
C GLY A 275 -14.67 -1.03 -5.49
N LYS A 276 -13.73 -0.84 -6.41
CA LYS A 276 -14.01 -1.06 -7.84
C LYS A 276 -14.40 -2.52 -8.09
N GLU A 277 -15.38 -2.71 -8.97
CA GLU A 277 -15.88 -4.03 -9.36
C GLU A 277 -16.64 -4.79 -8.25
N SER A 278 -17.07 -4.12 -7.17
CA SER A 278 -17.82 -4.74 -6.07
C SER A 278 -19.11 -5.46 -6.52
N GLN A 279 -19.79 -4.94 -7.54
CA GLN A 279 -21.00 -5.54 -8.13
C GLN A 279 -20.76 -6.95 -8.68
N GLN A 280 -19.55 -7.25 -9.18
CA GLN A 280 -19.23 -8.55 -9.76
C GLN A 280 -19.22 -9.66 -8.70
N LEU A 281 -19.05 -9.29 -7.42
CA LEU A 281 -19.01 -10.24 -6.31
C LEU A 281 -20.39 -10.58 -5.77
N ALA A 282 -21.42 -9.81 -6.14
CA ALA A 282 -22.77 -9.99 -5.60
C ALA A 282 -23.34 -11.40 -5.86
N ASN A 283 -23.01 -12.00 -6.98
CA ASN A 283 -23.50 -13.31 -7.38
C ASN A 283 -22.62 -14.48 -6.93
N LEU A 284 -21.47 -14.21 -6.30
CA LEU A 284 -20.51 -15.24 -5.87
C LEU A 284 -20.73 -15.69 -4.43
N LEU A 285 -21.47 -14.90 -3.63
CA LEU A 285 -21.64 -15.13 -2.20
C LEU A 285 -23.05 -15.69 -1.91
N PRO A 286 -23.18 -16.64 -0.96
CA PRO A 286 -24.48 -17.23 -0.58
C PRO A 286 -25.32 -16.34 0.34
N PHE A 287 -24.78 -15.19 0.75
CA PHE A 287 -25.43 -14.19 1.61
C PHE A 287 -25.87 -12.98 0.79
N LYS A 288 -26.78 -12.18 1.33
CA LYS A 288 -27.15 -10.91 0.70
C LYS A 288 -25.97 -9.96 0.66
N VAL A 289 -25.60 -9.50 -0.53
CA VAL A 289 -24.49 -8.59 -0.76
C VAL A 289 -25.01 -7.17 -0.94
N TYR A 290 -24.30 -6.22 -0.32
CA TYR A 290 -24.52 -4.79 -0.41
C TYR A 290 -23.28 -4.16 -1.04
N PRO A 291 -23.21 -4.10 -2.39
CA PRO A 291 -22.05 -3.56 -3.07
C PRO A 291 -22.07 -2.03 -2.99
N LEU A 292 -20.96 -1.47 -2.55
CA LEU A 292 -20.68 -0.05 -2.57
C LEU A 292 -19.57 0.22 -3.58
N ASP A 293 -19.63 1.37 -4.25
CA ASP A 293 -18.58 1.77 -5.18
C ASP A 293 -17.28 2.11 -4.47
N PHE A 294 -16.25 2.44 -5.26
CA PHE A 294 -14.98 2.89 -4.71
C PHE A 294 -15.15 4.20 -3.93
N VAL A 295 -14.73 4.17 -2.67
CA VAL A 295 -14.81 5.29 -1.74
C VAL A 295 -13.40 5.79 -1.42
N SER A 296 -13.13 7.05 -1.72
CA SER A 296 -11.87 7.76 -1.38
C SER A 296 -12.07 8.85 -0.32
N ASN A 297 -13.30 9.17 0.02
CA ASN A 297 -13.63 10.17 1.03
C ASN A 297 -13.61 9.52 2.43
N GLU A 298 -12.74 10.01 3.30
CA GLU A 298 -12.56 9.44 4.65
C GLU A 298 -13.83 9.54 5.51
N HIS A 299 -14.64 10.59 5.37
CA HIS A 299 -15.94 10.70 6.08
C HIS A 299 -16.93 9.61 5.65
N GLN A 300 -16.94 9.24 4.37
CA GLN A 300 -17.74 8.12 3.90
C GLN A 300 -17.20 6.79 4.42
N LEU A 301 -15.88 6.59 4.44
CA LEU A 301 -15.24 5.40 5.01
C LEU A 301 -15.58 5.23 6.49
N VAL A 302 -15.53 6.29 7.28
CA VAL A 302 -15.95 6.27 8.69
C VAL A 302 -17.39 5.80 8.85
N ASN A 303 -18.32 6.29 8.00
CA ASN A 303 -19.70 5.84 8.03
C ASN A 303 -19.83 4.35 7.61
N ILE A 304 -19.05 3.88 6.64
CA ILE A 304 -19.05 2.46 6.24
C ILE A 304 -18.58 1.58 7.40
N TYR A 305 -17.46 1.91 8.05
CA TYR A 305 -16.99 1.16 9.21
C TYR A 305 -18.04 1.14 10.32
N ASN A 306 -18.63 2.29 10.66
CA ASN A 306 -19.65 2.36 11.71
C ASN A 306 -20.98 1.66 11.37
N ALA A 307 -21.24 1.33 10.10
CA ALA A 307 -22.46 0.64 9.67
C ALA A 307 -22.39 -0.89 9.85
N VAL A 308 -21.20 -1.46 10.05
CA VAL A 308 -20.98 -2.92 10.04
C VAL A 308 -20.69 -3.47 11.42
N ASP A 309 -20.64 -4.80 11.54
CA ASP A 309 -20.39 -5.49 12.81
C ASP A 309 -18.99 -6.15 12.83
N LEU A 310 -18.41 -6.41 11.67
CA LEU A 310 -17.12 -7.10 11.53
C LEU A 310 -16.43 -6.63 10.25
N PHE A 311 -15.13 -6.41 10.32
CA PHE A 311 -14.27 -6.21 9.13
C PHE A 311 -13.43 -7.47 8.88
N VAL A 312 -13.44 -7.95 7.63
CA VAL A 312 -12.67 -9.13 7.22
C VAL A 312 -11.67 -8.75 6.13
N THR A 313 -10.42 -9.14 6.33
CA THR A 313 -9.33 -8.94 5.35
C THR A 313 -8.54 -10.23 5.15
N PRO A 314 -8.95 -11.10 4.20
CA PRO A 314 -8.26 -12.35 3.89
C PRO A 314 -7.07 -12.13 2.95
N SER A 315 -6.37 -11.01 3.08
CA SER A 315 -5.24 -10.64 2.25
C SER A 315 -4.08 -11.62 2.38
N LEU A 316 -3.42 -11.93 1.26
CA LEU A 316 -2.27 -12.85 1.18
C LEU A 316 -0.93 -12.13 1.27
N GLU A 317 -0.91 -10.83 1.01
CA GLU A 317 0.30 -9.99 1.05
C GLU A 317 -0.08 -8.62 1.62
N GLU A 318 0.42 -8.28 2.80
CA GLU A 318 0.21 -6.98 3.44
C GLU A 318 1.46 -6.57 4.23
N ASN A 319 1.71 -5.26 4.28
CA ASN A 319 2.67 -4.70 5.24
C ASN A 319 1.92 -4.26 6.52
N LEU A 320 1.25 -3.10 6.48
CA LEU A 320 0.42 -2.59 7.57
C LEU A 320 -0.86 -2.00 6.96
N PRO A 321 -1.95 -2.79 6.83
CA PRO A 321 -3.14 -2.34 6.13
C PRO A 321 -3.89 -1.24 6.89
N ASN A 322 -3.97 -0.04 6.30
CA ASN A 322 -4.68 1.11 6.88
C ASN A 322 -6.13 0.77 7.26
N MET A 323 -6.78 -0.10 6.49
CA MET A 323 -8.19 -0.46 6.70
C MET A 323 -8.44 -1.16 8.04
N ILE A 324 -7.47 -1.96 8.55
CA ILE A 324 -7.55 -2.55 9.88
C ILE A 324 -7.49 -1.44 10.94
N MET A 325 -6.53 -0.51 10.84
CA MET A 325 -6.44 0.63 11.76
C MET A 325 -7.73 1.46 11.77
N GLU A 326 -8.28 1.71 10.58
CA GLU A 326 -9.50 2.49 10.40
C GLU A 326 -10.71 1.81 11.02
N ALA A 327 -10.88 0.50 10.79
CA ALA A 327 -11.95 -0.29 11.38
C ALA A 327 -11.85 -0.34 12.91
N MET A 328 -10.66 -0.65 13.43
CA MET A 328 -10.40 -0.71 14.88
C MET A 328 -10.61 0.65 15.55
N ALA A 329 -10.17 1.75 14.92
CA ALA A 329 -10.40 3.10 15.44
C ALA A 329 -11.92 3.45 15.48
N CYS A 330 -12.71 2.87 14.59
CA CYS A 330 -14.18 2.97 14.62
C CYS A 330 -14.84 1.97 15.59
N GLY A 331 -14.06 1.18 16.34
CA GLY A 331 -14.58 0.19 17.29
C GLY A 331 -15.09 -1.09 16.64
N ILE A 332 -14.68 -1.40 15.42
CA ILE A 332 -15.12 -2.59 14.70
C ILE A 332 -14.08 -3.69 14.82
N PRO A 333 -14.47 -4.89 15.33
CA PRO A 333 -13.58 -6.03 15.39
C PRO A 333 -13.12 -6.45 14.00
N CYS A 334 -11.90 -6.97 13.89
CA CYS A 334 -11.26 -7.33 12.65
C CYS A 334 -10.86 -8.81 12.63
N VAL A 335 -10.99 -9.45 11.47
CA VAL A 335 -10.48 -10.80 11.21
C VAL A 335 -9.57 -10.74 9.98
N GLY A 336 -8.39 -11.31 10.09
CA GLY A 336 -7.42 -11.36 8.99
C GLY A 336 -6.53 -12.61 9.06
N PHE A 337 -5.84 -12.88 7.96
CA PHE A 337 -4.83 -13.94 7.95
C PHE A 337 -3.56 -13.51 8.70
N ASN A 338 -2.84 -14.49 9.25
CA ASN A 338 -1.54 -14.30 9.87
C ASN A 338 -0.47 -14.08 8.79
N VAL A 339 -0.50 -12.91 8.12
CA VAL A 339 0.43 -12.53 7.06
C VAL A 339 0.94 -11.10 7.25
N GLY A 340 2.20 -10.87 6.92
CA GLY A 340 2.78 -9.54 6.98
C GLY A 340 2.74 -8.93 8.38
N GLY A 341 2.32 -7.66 8.45
CA GLY A 341 2.12 -6.93 9.71
C GLY A 341 0.70 -7.03 10.29
N ILE A 342 -0.19 -7.85 9.71
CA ILE A 342 -1.56 -8.03 10.26
C ILE A 342 -1.53 -8.53 11.70
N PRO A 343 -0.69 -9.53 12.10
CA PRO A 343 -0.61 -9.99 13.49
C PRO A 343 -0.11 -8.95 14.49
N GLU A 344 0.52 -7.88 14.03
CA GLU A 344 0.93 -6.77 14.90
C GLU A 344 -0.22 -5.82 15.22
N MET A 345 -1.34 -5.94 14.50
CA MET A 345 -2.52 -5.10 14.65
C MET A 345 -3.70 -5.80 15.31
N ILE A 346 -3.82 -7.10 15.10
CA ILE A 346 -4.94 -7.93 15.57
C ILE A 346 -4.38 -9.01 16.51
N ASP A 347 -4.71 -8.93 17.79
CA ASP A 347 -4.41 -9.98 18.74
C ASP A 347 -5.32 -11.18 18.51
N HIS A 348 -4.75 -12.38 18.47
CA HIS A 348 -5.51 -13.60 18.28
C HIS A 348 -6.33 -13.92 19.53
N LEU A 349 -7.65 -14.06 19.37
CA LEU A 349 -8.63 -14.36 20.44
C LEU A 349 -8.86 -13.23 21.46
N HIS A 350 -8.54 -11.99 21.14
CA HIS A 350 -8.85 -10.81 21.98
C HIS A 350 -9.70 -9.79 21.25
#